data_4f716d9512e0ce9856b7fec6f3ed1446
#
_entry.id   4f716d9512e0ce9856b7fec6f3ed1446
#
_cell.length_a   1.000
_cell.length_b   1.000
_cell.length_c   1.000
_cell.angle_alpha   90.00
_cell.angle_beta   90.00
_cell.angle_gamma   90.00
#
_symmetry.space_group_name_H-M   'P 1'
#
loop_
_entity.id
_entity.type
_entity.pdbx_description
1 polymer ?
#
loop_
_entity_poly.entity_id
_entity_poly.type
_entity_poly.pdbx_seq_one_letter_code
_entity_poly.pdbx_strand_id
1 'polypeptide(L)'
;IRTTDDYHVAAVQKIFKKMYDNGDIYKGSYKGKYCTPCESFWTESQLVEGKCPDCGREVKDAEEEAYFFRLSKYADRIQDLLENTDFLEPRSRVNEMVNNFIKPGLEDLCVSRTSFTWGVPVDFDPGHVVYVWIDALFNYMTALGFENDKYQDVQDFWPADVHFVGKEIVRFHSIIWPAMLMSLDLPLPKKVYGHGWLNFNGEKMSKSRGNVVDPYLLSERFGVDALRFFLLRTFPFGSDGNFTNELLMGTINTDLANTLGNLVSRTVAMNQKYFGGNLAEGGESAPLDEELKALAQDVIEKYTAQMDKFQFSVALNEIFRLLDRANKYIDETAPWILAKNEDTKPRLLTVMK
;
A
#
# COMPACT_ATOMS: atom_id res chain seq x y z
N ILE A 1 15.31 -3.91 -10.45
CA ILE A 1 15.39 -5.35 -10.72
C ILE A 1 14.33 -5.77 -11.74
N ARG A 2 14.69 -6.73 -12.56
CA ARG A 2 13.76 -7.51 -13.38
C ARG A 2 13.90 -8.97 -13.00
N THR A 3 12.80 -9.71 -12.93
CA THR A 3 12.83 -11.15 -12.62
C THR A 3 13.49 -11.99 -13.74
N THR A 4 13.76 -11.37 -14.88
CA THR A 4 14.55 -11.94 -16.00
C THR A 4 16.05 -11.62 -15.92
N ASP A 5 16.51 -10.89 -14.90
CA ASP A 5 17.94 -10.64 -14.72
C ASP A 5 18.68 -11.93 -14.31
N ASP A 6 19.80 -12.22 -14.95
CA ASP A 6 20.55 -13.48 -14.75
C ASP A 6 20.90 -13.74 -13.28
N TYR A 7 21.30 -12.70 -12.54
CA TYR A 7 21.64 -12.83 -11.12
C TYR A 7 20.43 -13.19 -10.26
N HIS A 8 19.23 -12.69 -10.61
CA HIS A 8 18.00 -13.04 -9.94
C HIS A 8 17.59 -14.50 -10.24
N VAL A 9 17.62 -14.88 -11.51
CA VAL A 9 17.32 -16.26 -11.95
C VAL A 9 18.21 -17.25 -11.21
N ALA A 10 19.54 -17.02 -11.19
CA ALA A 10 20.49 -17.88 -10.50
C ALA A 10 20.25 -17.92 -8.98
N ALA A 11 19.87 -16.79 -8.35
CA ALA A 11 19.54 -16.74 -6.94
C ALA A 11 18.26 -17.53 -6.63
N VAL A 12 17.21 -17.39 -7.43
CA VAL A 12 15.95 -18.14 -7.24
C VAL A 12 16.17 -19.65 -7.40
N GLN A 13 17.02 -20.09 -8.34
CA GLN A 13 17.40 -21.50 -8.46
C GLN A 13 18.05 -22.04 -7.18
N LYS A 14 19.02 -21.32 -6.61
CA LYS A 14 19.66 -21.67 -5.35
C LYS A 14 18.65 -21.73 -4.18
N ILE A 15 17.77 -20.75 -4.12
CA ILE A 15 16.72 -20.64 -3.08
C ILE A 15 15.75 -21.84 -3.16
N PHE A 16 15.28 -22.14 -4.37
CA PHE A 16 14.40 -23.28 -4.61
C PHE A 16 15.07 -24.60 -4.22
N LYS A 17 16.34 -24.76 -4.60
CA LYS A 17 17.14 -25.93 -4.22
C LYS A 17 17.32 -26.05 -2.71
N LYS A 18 17.57 -24.95 -1.99
CA LYS A 18 17.66 -24.94 -0.51
C LYS A 18 16.37 -25.40 0.14
N MET A 19 15.21 -24.89 -0.28
CA MET A 19 13.91 -25.32 0.22
C MET A 19 13.64 -26.81 -0.05
N TYR A 20 14.11 -27.29 -1.22
CA TYR A 20 14.03 -28.71 -1.56
C TYR A 20 14.94 -29.56 -0.65
N ASP A 21 16.19 -29.17 -0.45
CA ASP A 21 17.14 -29.88 0.41
C ASP A 21 16.72 -29.90 1.88
N ASN A 22 16.01 -28.85 2.35
CA ASN A 22 15.39 -28.80 3.66
C ASN A 22 14.16 -29.72 3.80
N GLY A 23 13.70 -30.33 2.70
CA GLY A 23 12.52 -31.19 2.65
C GLY A 23 11.19 -30.42 2.68
N ASP A 24 11.23 -29.10 2.51
CA ASP A 24 10.04 -28.24 2.43
C ASP A 24 9.45 -28.14 1.03
N ILE A 25 10.22 -28.53 0.01
CA ILE A 25 9.72 -28.79 -1.34
C ILE A 25 9.85 -30.28 -1.62
N TYR A 26 8.83 -30.87 -2.21
CA TYR A 26 8.82 -32.28 -2.60
C TYR A 26 8.15 -32.48 -3.96
N LYS A 27 8.48 -33.54 -4.66
CA LYS A 27 7.91 -33.91 -5.94
C LYS A 27 6.63 -34.69 -5.74
N GLY A 28 5.58 -34.33 -6.45
CA GLY A 28 4.27 -34.96 -6.37
C GLY A 28 3.53 -34.85 -7.70
N SER A 29 2.23 -35.09 -7.67
CA SER A 29 1.37 -35.02 -8.84
C SER A 29 0.24 -34.01 -8.59
N TYR A 30 0.09 -33.05 -9.49
CA TYR A 30 -1.02 -32.10 -9.48
C TYR A 30 -2.15 -32.62 -10.38
N LYS A 31 -3.33 -32.79 -9.76
CA LYS A 31 -4.56 -33.18 -10.45
C LYS A 31 -5.50 -32.00 -10.53
N GLY A 32 -6.02 -31.75 -11.70
CA GLY A 32 -6.94 -30.62 -11.90
C GLY A 32 -7.67 -30.67 -13.24
N LYS A 33 -8.54 -29.70 -13.45
CA LYS A 33 -9.29 -29.51 -14.70
C LYS A 33 -8.44 -28.68 -15.66
N TYR A 34 -7.95 -29.29 -16.72
CA TYR A 34 -7.05 -28.67 -17.70
C TYR A 34 -7.81 -28.15 -18.91
N CYS A 35 -7.60 -26.90 -19.24
CA CYS A 35 -8.06 -26.30 -20.48
C CYS A 35 -6.93 -26.34 -21.51
N THR A 36 -7.04 -27.20 -22.51
CA THR A 36 -5.99 -27.36 -23.54
C THR A 36 -5.75 -26.08 -24.35
N PRO A 37 -6.76 -25.28 -24.76
CA PRO A 37 -6.52 -24.06 -25.51
C PRO A 37 -5.90 -22.90 -24.71
N CYS A 38 -6.11 -22.87 -23.39
CA CYS A 38 -5.54 -21.86 -22.49
C CYS A 38 -4.29 -22.35 -21.79
N GLU A 39 -3.94 -23.63 -21.95
CA GLU A 39 -2.81 -24.30 -21.29
C GLU A 39 -2.82 -24.06 -19.76
N SER A 40 -4.00 -24.09 -19.14
CA SER A 40 -4.21 -23.71 -17.74
C SER A 40 -4.97 -24.79 -16.97
N PHE A 41 -4.51 -25.04 -15.74
CA PHE A 41 -5.20 -25.87 -14.76
C PHE A 41 -6.14 -25.03 -13.90
N TRP A 42 -7.30 -25.61 -13.59
CA TRP A 42 -8.33 -25.03 -12.76
C TRP A 42 -8.78 -26.02 -11.68
N THR A 43 -9.10 -25.53 -10.51
CA THR A 43 -9.81 -26.31 -9.52
C THR A 43 -11.30 -26.40 -9.89
N GLU A 44 -12.02 -27.39 -9.41
CA GLU A 44 -13.45 -27.54 -9.64
C GLU A 44 -14.23 -26.26 -9.26
N SER A 45 -13.84 -25.61 -8.15
CA SER A 45 -14.47 -24.38 -7.65
C SER A 45 -14.20 -23.13 -8.49
N GLN A 46 -13.19 -23.16 -9.34
CA GLN A 46 -12.84 -22.04 -10.24
C GLN A 46 -13.57 -22.11 -11.59
N LEU A 47 -14.15 -23.26 -11.92
CA LEU A 47 -14.89 -23.41 -13.16
C LEU A 47 -16.17 -22.57 -13.15
N VAL A 48 -16.51 -22.00 -14.29
CA VAL A 48 -17.78 -21.33 -14.52
C VAL A 48 -18.68 -22.28 -15.30
N GLU A 49 -19.74 -22.74 -14.68
CA GLU A 49 -20.67 -23.77 -15.27
C GLU A 49 -19.91 -25.02 -15.75
N GLY A 50 -18.86 -25.45 -15.03
CA GLY A 50 -18.06 -26.62 -15.40
C GLY A 50 -17.07 -26.38 -16.55
N LYS A 51 -16.87 -25.12 -16.97
CA LYS A 51 -16.04 -24.73 -18.11
C LYS A 51 -14.90 -23.81 -17.67
N CYS A 52 -13.90 -23.68 -18.53
CA CYS A 52 -12.77 -22.77 -18.34
C CYS A 52 -13.25 -21.33 -18.14
N PRO A 53 -12.87 -20.65 -17.06
CA PRO A 53 -13.31 -19.28 -16.79
C PRO A 53 -12.74 -18.25 -17.78
N ASP A 54 -11.59 -18.56 -18.40
CA ASP A 54 -10.96 -17.64 -19.36
C ASP A 54 -11.57 -17.68 -20.75
N CYS A 55 -11.88 -18.87 -21.26
CA CYS A 55 -12.31 -19.02 -22.66
C CYS A 55 -13.68 -19.70 -22.84
N GLY A 56 -14.32 -20.15 -21.76
CA GLY A 56 -15.64 -20.81 -21.79
C GLY A 56 -15.68 -22.22 -22.42
N ARG A 57 -14.50 -22.79 -22.75
CA ARG A 57 -14.43 -24.13 -23.35
C ARG A 57 -14.43 -25.24 -22.30
N GLU A 58 -14.74 -26.44 -22.73
CA GLU A 58 -14.69 -27.63 -21.89
C GLU A 58 -13.28 -27.89 -21.38
N VAL A 59 -13.18 -28.34 -20.14
CA VAL A 59 -11.95 -28.78 -19.50
C VAL A 59 -11.95 -30.30 -19.34
N LYS A 60 -10.78 -30.90 -19.27
CA LYS A 60 -10.60 -32.33 -19.03
C LYS A 60 -9.78 -32.57 -17.77
N ASP A 61 -10.00 -33.71 -17.13
CA ASP A 61 -9.13 -34.16 -16.06
C ASP A 61 -7.73 -34.39 -16.60
N ALA A 62 -6.74 -33.80 -15.92
CA ALA A 62 -5.35 -33.99 -16.25
C ALA A 62 -4.53 -34.07 -14.97
N GLU A 63 -3.40 -34.77 -15.10
CA GLU A 63 -2.42 -34.94 -14.04
C GLU A 63 -1.06 -34.53 -14.57
N GLU A 64 -0.37 -33.68 -13.80
CA GLU A 64 0.95 -33.18 -14.14
C GLU A 64 1.89 -33.41 -12.98
N GLU A 65 3.10 -33.91 -13.23
CA GLU A 65 4.14 -33.98 -12.23
C GLU A 65 4.58 -32.55 -11.87
N ALA A 66 4.65 -32.27 -10.57
CA ALA A 66 5.00 -30.94 -10.09
C ALA A 66 5.72 -31.01 -8.74
N TYR A 67 6.41 -29.92 -8.40
CA TYR A 67 6.93 -29.70 -7.05
C TYR A 67 5.91 -28.98 -6.19
N PHE A 68 5.85 -29.35 -4.91
CA PHE A 68 4.96 -28.77 -3.91
C PHE A 68 5.77 -28.25 -2.74
N PHE A 69 5.43 -27.01 -2.29
CA PHE A 69 5.93 -26.45 -1.05
C PHE A 69 4.99 -26.85 0.10
N ARG A 70 5.56 -27.36 1.20
CA ARG A 70 4.81 -27.82 2.39
C ARG A 70 4.24 -26.61 3.17
N LEU A 71 3.34 -25.85 2.56
CA LEU A 71 2.72 -24.70 3.17
C LEU A 71 1.92 -25.09 4.42
N SER A 72 1.28 -26.26 4.42
CA SER A 72 0.54 -26.83 5.55
C SER A 72 1.38 -26.98 6.82
N LYS A 73 2.69 -27.27 6.70
CA LYS A 73 3.64 -27.34 7.81
C LYS A 73 3.73 -26.06 8.64
N TYR A 74 3.47 -24.92 8.03
CA TYR A 74 3.61 -23.58 8.61
C TYR A 74 2.29 -22.99 9.12
N ALA A 75 1.16 -23.71 9.02
CA ALA A 75 -0.17 -23.20 9.31
C ALA A 75 -0.29 -22.59 10.70
N ASP A 76 0.12 -23.30 11.75
CA ASP A 76 0.04 -22.82 13.13
C ASP A 76 0.89 -21.57 13.37
N ARG A 77 2.12 -21.56 12.82
CA ARG A 77 3.03 -20.40 12.94
C ARG A 77 2.49 -19.19 12.21
N ILE A 78 1.87 -19.36 11.03
CA ILE A 78 1.23 -18.31 10.28
C ILE A 78 -0.01 -17.80 11.00
N GLN A 79 -0.83 -18.69 11.56
CA GLN A 79 -1.99 -18.30 12.35
C GLN A 79 -1.58 -17.44 13.55
N ASP A 80 -0.60 -17.88 14.31
CA ASP A 80 -0.07 -17.14 15.46
C ASP A 80 0.45 -15.75 15.04
N LEU A 81 1.24 -15.69 13.97
CA LEU A 81 1.73 -14.43 13.38
C LEU A 81 0.60 -13.46 13.03
N LEU A 82 -0.46 -13.96 12.39
CA LEU A 82 -1.57 -13.13 11.93
C LEU A 82 -2.51 -12.69 13.08
N GLU A 83 -2.79 -13.56 14.04
CA GLU A 83 -3.76 -13.30 15.09
C GLU A 83 -3.19 -12.56 16.29
N ASN A 84 -1.92 -12.82 16.64
CA ASN A 84 -1.30 -12.39 17.87
C ASN A 84 -0.25 -11.29 17.71
N THR A 85 -0.03 -10.80 16.50
CA THR A 85 0.90 -9.68 16.22
C THR A 85 0.26 -8.63 15.30
N ASP A 86 0.97 -7.50 15.12
CA ASP A 86 0.61 -6.44 14.17
C ASP A 86 1.24 -6.64 12.78
N PHE A 87 1.59 -7.89 12.45
CA PHE A 87 2.24 -8.21 11.18
C PHE A 87 1.38 -7.88 9.96
N LEU A 88 0.06 -8.12 10.03
CA LEU A 88 -0.87 -7.83 8.93
C LEU A 88 -1.88 -6.76 9.32
N GLU A 89 -1.92 -5.69 8.54
CA GLU A 89 -2.91 -4.62 8.66
C GLU A 89 -3.60 -4.31 7.32
N PRO A 90 -4.83 -3.74 7.35
CA PRO A 90 -5.68 -3.55 8.52
C PRO A 90 -6.27 -4.87 9.05
N ARG A 91 -6.83 -4.86 10.25
CA ARG A 91 -7.37 -6.06 10.92
C ARG A 91 -8.43 -6.82 10.09
N SER A 92 -9.13 -6.13 9.20
CA SER A 92 -10.05 -6.77 8.25
C SER A 92 -9.34 -7.78 7.34
N ARG A 93 -8.07 -7.55 6.98
CA ARG A 93 -7.26 -8.48 6.18
C ARG A 93 -6.86 -9.70 6.98
N VAL A 94 -6.56 -9.55 8.28
CA VAL A 94 -6.33 -10.70 9.16
C VAL A 94 -7.54 -11.61 9.18
N ASN A 95 -8.73 -11.04 9.42
CA ASN A 95 -9.97 -11.80 9.46
C ASN A 95 -10.24 -12.54 8.13
N GLU A 96 -9.98 -11.88 7.00
CA GLU A 96 -10.10 -12.48 5.67
C GLU A 96 -9.14 -13.66 5.49
N MET A 97 -7.86 -13.49 5.80
CA MET A 97 -6.84 -14.53 5.65
C MET A 97 -7.12 -15.72 6.57
N VAL A 98 -7.43 -15.46 7.83
CA VAL A 98 -7.71 -16.51 8.82
C VAL A 98 -8.97 -17.29 8.45
N ASN A 99 -10.08 -16.63 8.14
CA ASN A 99 -11.34 -17.32 7.88
C ASN A 99 -11.37 -18.05 6.53
N ASN A 100 -10.73 -17.48 5.49
CA ASN A 100 -10.82 -18.03 4.15
C ASN A 100 -9.71 -19.04 3.83
N PHE A 101 -8.58 -18.99 4.53
CA PHE A 101 -7.42 -19.81 4.19
C PHE A 101 -6.88 -20.63 5.36
N ILE A 102 -6.76 -20.05 6.57
CA ILE A 102 -6.16 -20.77 7.70
C ILE A 102 -7.14 -21.78 8.31
N LYS A 103 -8.34 -21.34 8.68
CA LYS A 103 -9.34 -22.20 9.32
C LYS A 103 -9.82 -23.38 8.47
N PRO A 104 -9.99 -23.24 7.15
CA PRO A 104 -10.29 -24.39 6.29
C PRO A 104 -9.16 -25.40 6.19
N GLY A 105 -7.94 -25.02 6.59
CA GLY A 105 -6.71 -25.77 6.45
C GLY A 105 -5.86 -25.28 5.28
N LEU A 106 -4.59 -24.99 5.53
CA LEU A 106 -3.65 -24.69 4.44
C LEU A 106 -3.25 -25.97 3.72
N GLU A 107 -3.43 -25.99 2.42
CA GLU A 107 -2.94 -27.05 1.56
C GLU A 107 -1.54 -26.72 1.04
N ASP A 108 -0.76 -27.76 0.72
CA ASP A 108 0.55 -27.60 0.12
C ASP A 108 0.45 -26.92 -1.24
N LEU A 109 1.35 -25.98 -1.50
CA LEU A 109 1.30 -25.13 -2.68
C LEU A 109 2.08 -25.77 -3.83
N CYS A 110 1.45 -25.96 -4.98
CA CYS A 110 2.14 -26.35 -6.19
C CYS A 110 3.07 -25.22 -6.66
N VAL A 111 4.39 -25.50 -6.75
CA VAL A 111 5.44 -24.50 -6.95
C VAL A 111 6.27 -24.71 -8.21
N SER A 112 5.85 -25.60 -9.10
CA SER A 112 6.43 -25.72 -10.43
C SER A 112 5.40 -26.02 -11.49
N ARG A 113 5.78 -25.87 -12.76
CA ARG A 113 4.98 -26.20 -13.95
C ARG A 113 5.86 -26.88 -14.98
N THR A 114 5.28 -27.80 -15.76
CA THR A 114 5.91 -28.44 -16.93
C THR A 114 5.22 -28.06 -18.25
N SER A 115 4.04 -27.43 -18.18
CA SER A 115 3.23 -27.08 -19.33
C SER A 115 3.78 -25.97 -20.22
N PHE A 116 4.79 -25.23 -19.75
CA PHE A 116 5.51 -24.18 -20.49
C PHE A 116 6.97 -24.11 -20.05
N THR A 117 7.79 -23.46 -20.88
CA THR A 117 9.26 -23.40 -20.67
C THR A 117 9.78 -22.00 -20.31
N TRP A 118 8.93 -20.97 -20.37
CA TRP A 118 9.32 -19.61 -20.00
C TRP A 118 9.28 -19.41 -18.49
N GLY A 119 10.35 -18.89 -17.90
CA GLY A 119 10.49 -18.62 -16.48
C GLY A 119 11.81 -19.13 -15.93
N VAL A 120 11.95 -19.21 -14.62
CA VAL A 120 13.14 -19.72 -13.93
C VAL A 120 13.13 -21.26 -13.99
N PRO A 121 14.04 -21.94 -14.70
CA PRO A 121 14.08 -23.38 -14.72
C PRO A 121 14.56 -23.94 -13.37
N VAL A 122 14.03 -25.08 -12.96
CA VAL A 122 14.55 -25.83 -11.80
C VAL A 122 15.88 -26.47 -12.25
N ASP A 123 17.01 -26.03 -11.67
CA ASP A 123 18.35 -26.39 -12.15
C ASP A 123 18.66 -27.89 -12.08
N PHE A 124 18.16 -28.57 -11.05
CA PHE A 124 18.33 -30.04 -10.87
C PHE A 124 17.24 -30.87 -11.58
N ASP A 125 16.20 -30.24 -12.14
CA ASP A 125 15.16 -30.89 -12.93
C ASP A 125 14.65 -29.93 -14.04
N PRO A 126 15.41 -29.74 -15.12
CA PRO A 126 15.14 -28.70 -16.13
C PRO A 126 13.83 -28.84 -16.89
N GLY A 127 13.09 -29.94 -16.71
CA GLY A 127 11.72 -30.11 -17.22
C GLY A 127 10.68 -29.26 -16.50
N HIS A 128 11.04 -28.67 -15.36
CA HIS A 128 10.15 -27.85 -14.53
C HIS A 128 10.57 -26.38 -14.52
N VAL A 129 9.58 -25.50 -14.50
CA VAL A 129 9.74 -24.05 -14.31
C VAL A 129 9.18 -23.66 -12.96
N VAL A 130 9.91 -22.84 -12.20
CA VAL A 130 9.52 -22.35 -10.88
C VAL A 130 8.24 -21.51 -10.98
N TYR A 131 7.34 -21.70 -10.04
CA TYR A 131 6.10 -20.93 -9.96
C TYR A 131 6.37 -19.44 -9.74
N VAL A 132 5.66 -18.62 -10.50
CA VAL A 132 5.85 -17.16 -10.57
C VAL A 132 5.88 -16.46 -9.20
N TRP A 133 5.16 -16.93 -8.21
CA TRP A 133 5.16 -16.28 -6.89
C TRP A 133 6.37 -16.59 -6.02
N ILE A 134 7.07 -17.71 -6.24
CA ILE A 134 8.40 -17.90 -5.62
C ILE A 134 9.38 -16.91 -6.24
N ASP A 135 9.44 -16.86 -7.56
CA ASP A 135 10.26 -15.94 -8.33
C ASP A 135 9.98 -14.48 -7.90
N ALA A 136 8.70 -14.05 -7.98
CA ALA A 136 8.29 -12.69 -7.69
C ALA A 136 8.55 -12.25 -6.23
N LEU A 137 8.33 -13.11 -5.23
CA LEU A 137 8.49 -12.72 -3.82
C LEU A 137 9.97 -12.63 -3.42
N PHE A 138 10.82 -13.52 -3.90
CA PHE A 138 12.25 -13.43 -3.60
C PHE A 138 12.96 -12.23 -4.25
N ASN A 139 12.33 -11.52 -5.19
CA ASN A 139 12.92 -10.29 -5.73
C ASN A 139 13.20 -9.24 -4.64
N TYR A 140 12.40 -9.20 -3.57
CA TYR A 140 12.62 -8.29 -2.43
C TYR A 140 14.01 -8.47 -1.80
N MET A 141 14.53 -9.69 -1.78
CA MET A 141 15.82 -9.99 -1.19
C MET A 141 16.94 -10.07 -2.23
N THR A 142 16.67 -10.65 -3.40
CA THR A 142 17.69 -10.76 -4.45
C THR A 142 18.11 -9.40 -4.99
N ALA A 143 17.21 -8.42 -5.00
CA ALA A 143 17.52 -7.02 -5.30
C ALA A 143 18.51 -6.38 -4.32
N LEU A 144 18.62 -6.94 -3.11
CA LEU A 144 19.55 -6.49 -2.05
C LEU A 144 20.86 -7.32 -2.03
N GLY A 145 20.96 -8.35 -2.87
CA GLY A 145 22.17 -9.22 -2.92
C GLY A 145 21.99 -10.58 -2.27
N PHE A 146 20.79 -10.97 -1.85
CA PHE A 146 20.58 -12.30 -1.31
C PHE A 146 20.82 -13.39 -2.38
N GLU A 147 21.71 -14.35 -2.06
CA GLU A 147 22.15 -15.43 -2.96
C GLU A 147 22.80 -14.97 -4.28
N ASN A 148 23.28 -13.74 -4.32
CA ASN A 148 24.06 -13.21 -5.45
C ASN A 148 25.10 -12.19 -4.98
N ASP A 149 26.10 -11.92 -5.85
CA ASP A 149 27.21 -11.02 -5.55
C ASP A 149 27.02 -9.59 -6.15
N LYS A 150 25.86 -9.31 -6.76
CA LYS A 150 25.63 -8.03 -7.44
C LYS A 150 25.43 -6.86 -6.47
N TYR A 151 24.79 -7.11 -5.34
CA TYR A 151 24.53 -6.14 -4.29
C TYR A 151 24.92 -6.74 -2.94
N GLN A 152 25.11 -5.90 -1.93
CA GLN A 152 25.50 -6.31 -0.58
C GLN A 152 24.68 -5.60 0.51
N ASP A 153 23.42 -5.29 0.17
CA ASP A 153 22.56 -4.38 0.95
C ASP A 153 21.57 -5.15 1.87
N VAL A 154 21.62 -6.50 1.88
CA VAL A 154 20.68 -7.32 2.67
C VAL A 154 20.72 -6.96 4.15
N GLN A 155 21.92 -6.76 4.71
CA GLN A 155 22.08 -6.47 6.15
C GLN A 155 21.54 -5.10 6.55
N ASP A 156 21.51 -4.15 5.61
CA ASP A 156 21.08 -2.78 5.86
C ASP A 156 19.56 -2.60 5.66
N PHE A 157 18.96 -3.36 4.73
CA PHE A 157 17.57 -3.16 4.30
C PHE A 157 16.64 -4.33 4.59
N TRP A 158 17.15 -5.49 5.03
CA TRP A 158 16.31 -6.61 5.43
C TRP A 158 16.43 -6.90 6.93
N PRO A 159 15.34 -7.13 7.68
CA PRO A 159 13.95 -7.24 7.19
C PRO A 159 13.32 -5.89 6.81
N ALA A 160 12.46 -5.91 5.80
CA ALA A 160 11.67 -4.75 5.40
C ALA A 160 10.78 -4.26 6.56
N ASP A 161 10.68 -2.94 6.74
CA ASP A 161 9.78 -2.37 7.76
C ASP A 161 8.32 -2.57 7.39
N VAL A 162 7.95 -2.35 6.12
CA VAL A 162 6.59 -2.54 5.63
C VAL A 162 6.60 -3.00 4.17
N HIS A 163 5.77 -4.01 3.87
CA HIS A 163 5.32 -4.30 2.52
C HIS A 163 3.94 -3.66 2.29
N PHE A 164 3.86 -2.61 1.47
CA PHE A 164 2.60 -2.07 1.00
C PHE A 164 2.13 -2.81 -0.24
N VAL A 165 0.97 -3.45 -0.15
CA VAL A 165 0.44 -4.29 -1.23
C VAL A 165 -1.06 -4.06 -1.45
N GLY A 166 -1.52 -4.23 -2.69
CA GLY A 166 -2.95 -4.27 -2.97
C GLY A 166 -3.61 -5.48 -2.30
N LYS A 167 -4.86 -5.33 -1.90
CA LYS A 167 -5.59 -6.39 -1.18
C LYS A 167 -5.65 -7.73 -1.93
N GLU A 168 -5.55 -7.72 -3.26
CA GLU A 168 -5.57 -8.91 -4.12
C GLU A 168 -4.35 -9.81 -3.95
N ILE A 169 -3.23 -9.26 -3.48
CA ILE A 169 -1.98 -10.02 -3.28
C ILE A 169 -1.60 -10.17 -1.81
N VAL A 170 -2.48 -9.79 -0.89
CA VAL A 170 -2.25 -9.94 0.56
C VAL A 170 -1.98 -11.39 0.93
N ARG A 171 -2.69 -12.37 0.37
CA ARG A 171 -2.46 -13.79 0.64
C ARG A 171 -1.02 -14.21 0.38
N PHE A 172 -0.44 -13.74 -0.72
CA PHE A 172 0.93 -14.07 -1.09
C PHE A 172 1.94 -13.48 -0.10
N HIS A 173 1.69 -12.27 0.39
CA HIS A 173 2.61 -11.56 1.28
C HIS A 173 2.43 -11.88 2.77
N SER A 174 1.24 -12.34 3.18
CA SER A 174 0.94 -12.61 4.59
C SER A 174 0.90 -14.09 4.96
N ILE A 175 0.81 -14.97 3.97
CA ILE A 175 0.77 -16.43 4.18
C ILE A 175 1.98 -17.10 3.49
N ILE A 176 2.09 -16.97 2.16
CA ILE A 176 3.07 -17.72 1.38
C ILE A 176 4.49 -17.18 1.63
N TRP A 177 4.68 -15.87 1.58
CA TRP A 177 5.97 -15.24 1.80
C TRP A 177 6.58 -15.52 3.18
N PRO A 178 5.85 -15.31 4.29
CA PRO A 178 6.38 -15.69 5.60
C PRO A 178 6.71 -17.17 5.72
N ALA A 179 5.89 -18.07 5.15
CA ALA A 179 6.16 -19.50 5.18
C ALA A 179 7.47 -19.88 4.46
N MET A 180 7.73 -19.28 3.29
CA MET A 180 8.98 -19.48 2.55
C MET A 180 10.19 -18.93 3.31
N LEU A 181 10.08 -17.76 3.93
CA LEU A 181 11.13 -17.21 4.79
C LEU A 181 11.40 -18.10 6.02
N MET A 182 10.34 -18.61 6.65
CA MET A 182 10.46 -19.56 7.77
C MET A 182 11.13 -20.87 7.36
N SER A 183 10.91 -21.35 6.13
CA SER A 183 11.57 -22.55 5.56
C SER A 183 13.09 -22.37 5.41
N LEU A 184 13.54 -21.15 5.28
CA LEU A 184 14.95 -20.78 5.10
C LEU A 184 15.59 -20.19 6.36
N ASP A 185 14.86 -20.20 7.51
CA ASP A 185 15.26 -19.56 8.76
C ASP A 185 15.64 -18.08 8.58
N LEU A 186 14.93 -17.36 7.68
CA LEU A 186 15.15 -15.95 7.40
C LEU A 186 14.23 -15.07 8.23
N PRO A 187 14.67 -13.85 8.60
CA PRO A 187 13.82 -12.86 9.27
C PRO A 187 12.61 -12.51 8.44
N LEU A 188 11.44 -12.34 9.08
CA LEU A 188 10.22 -11.89 8.44
C LEU A 188 10.24 -10.37 8.30
N PRO A 189 9.54 -9.80 7.28
CA PRO A 189 9.20 -8.36 7.26
C PRO A 189 8.48 -7.99 8.57
N LYS A 190 8.66 -6.76 9.03
CA LYS A 190 8.01 -6.33 10.29
C LYS A 190 6.50 -6.17 10.11
N LYS A 191 6.05 -5.76 8.91
CA LYS A 191 4.63 -5.52 8.63
C LYS A 191 4.26 -5.73 7.16
N VAL A 192 3.04 -6.20 6.93
CA VAL A 192 2.36 -6.19 5.63
C VAL A 192 1.11 -5.32 5.76
N TYR A 193 0.95 -4.33 4.88
CA TYR A 193 -0.24 -3.49 4.84
C TYR A 193 -0.99 -3.68 3.51
N GLY A 194 -2.21 -4.23 3.60
CA GLY A 194 -3.07 -4.49 2.44
C GLY A 194 -4.03 -3.33 2.17
N HIS A 195 -3.70 -2.44 1.22
CA HIS A 195 -4.57 -1.33 0.84
C HIS A 195 -5.72 -1.77 -0.08
N GLY A 196 -6.78 -0.94 -0.11
CA GLY A 196 -7.95 -1.16 -0.96
C GLY A 196 -7.70 -0.83 -2.43
N TRP A 197 -8.66 -1.16 -3.27
CA TRP A 197 -8.66 -0.77 -4.69
C TRP A 197 -9.16 0.66 -4.88
N LEU A 198 -8.68 1.29 -5.93
CA LEU A 198 -9.27 2.52 -6.45
C LEU A 198 -10.19 2.15 -7.62
N ASN A 199 -11.49 2.30 -7.40
CA ASN A 199 -12.53 2.10 -8.40
C ASN A 199 -12.78 3.41 -9.16
N PHE A 200 -13.34 3.33 -10.36
CA PHE A 200 -13.77 4.49 -11.14
C PHE A 200 -15.28 4.42 -11.38
N ASN A 201 -16.01 5.43 -10.92
CA ASN A 201 -17.48 5.49 -11.00
C ASN A 201 -18.17 4.21 -10.46
N GLY A 202 -17.64 3.65 -9.36
CA GLY A 202 -18.19 2.46 -8.73
C GLY A 202 -17.75 1.13 -9.33
N GLU A 203 -16.99 1.14 -10.42
CA GLU A 203 -16.50 -0.06 -11.09
C GLU A 203 -14.98 -0.24 -10.94
N LYS A 204 -14.54 -1.50 -10.87
CA LYS A 204 -13.12 -1.83 -10.90
C LYS A 204 -12.48 -1.35 -12.20
N MET A 205 -11.38 -0.62 -12.11
CA MET A 205 -10.61 -0.20 -13.28
C MET A 205 -10.06 -1.40 -14.05
N SER A 206 -10.25 -1.41 -15.36
CA SER A 206 -9.74 -2.45 -16.25
C SER A 206 -9.38 -1.88 -17.61
N LYS A 207 -8.20 -2.26 -18.12
CA LYS A 207 -7.75 -1.85 -19.48
C LYS A 207 -8.73 -2.31 -20.55
N SER A 208 -9.30 -3.51 -20.39
CA SER A 208 -10.29 -4.08 -21.35
C SER A 208 -11.61 -3.33 -21.38
N ARG A 209 -11.98 -2.64 -20.29
CA ARG A 209 -13.18 -1.81 -20.20
C ARG A 209 -12.96 -0.35 -20.60
N GLY A 210 -11.71 0.07 -20.78
CA GLY A 210 -11.37 1.45 -21.11
C GLY A 210 -11.67 2.47 -20.00
N ASN A 211 -11.90 2.03 -18.76
CA ASN A 211 -12.24 2.87 -17.61
C ASN A 211 -11.03 3.13 -16.68
N VAL A 212 -9.82 3.02 -17.21
CA VAL A 212 -8.59 3.30 -16.45
C VAL A 212 -8.33 4.80 -16.45
N VAL A 213 -8.13 5.35 -15.26
CA VAL A 213 -7.72 6.75 -15.07
C VAL A 213 -6.20 6.85 -15.25
N ASP A 214 -5.77 7.71 -16.17
CA ASP A 214 -4.36 7.94 -16.42
C ASP A 214 -3.80 8.98 -15.42
N PRO A 215 -2.89 8.58 -14.51
CA PRO A 215 -2.32 9.48 -13.52
C PRO A 215 -1.42 10.55 -14.14
N TYR A 216 -0.82 10.31 -15.31
CA TYR A 216 -0.01 11.31 -16.01
C TYR A 216 -0.87 12.45 -16.50
N LEU A 217 -1.98 12.15 -17.18
CA LEU A 217 -2.93 13.19 -17.63
C LEU A 217 -3.51 14.00 -16.48
N LEU A 218 -3.82 13.35 -15.34
CA LEU A 218 -4.28 14.06 -14.15
C LEU A 218 -3.18 14.94 -13.55
N SER A 219 -1.94 14.44 -13.50
CA SER A 219 -0.81 15.21 -13.00
C SER A 219 -0.48 16.43 -13.86
N GLU A 220 -0.54 16.28 -15.17
CA GLU A 220 -0.36 17.41 -16.11
C GLU A 220 -1.47 18.46 -15.96
N ARG A 221 -2.70 18.03 -15.73
CA ARG A 221 -3.87 18.92 -15.67
C ARG A 221 -4.03 19.64 -14.33
N PHE A 222 -3.80 18.93 -13.21
CA PHE A 222 -4.07 19.42 -11.85
C PHE A 222 -2.81 19.63 -11.01
N GLY A 223 -1.67 19.20 -11.48
CA GLY A 223 -0.41 19.16 -10.72
C GLY A 223 -0.26 17.87 -9.90
N VAL A 224 0.99 17.42 -9.75
CA VAL A 224 1.33 16.18 -9.01
C VAL A 224 0.91 16.26 -7.55
N ASP A 225 1.14 17.40 -6.90
CA ASP A 225 0.85 17.58 -5.47
C ASP A 225 -0.65 17.53 -5.18
N ALA A 226 -1.47 18.14 -6.05
CA ALA A 226 -2.93 18.10 -5.91
C ALA A 226 -3.48 16.67 -6.07
N LEU A 227 -2.96 15.89 -7.03
CA LEU A 227 -3.34 14.50 -7.20
C LEU A 227 -2.91 13.63 -6.01
N ARG A 228 -1.67 13.78 -5.53
CA ARG A 228 -1.17 13.05 -4.35
C ARG A 228 -1.95 13.39 -3.10
N PHE A 229 -2.23 14.67 -2.88
CA PHE A 229 -3.07 15.12 -1.78
C PHE A 229 -4.46 14.48 -1.84
N PHE A 230 -5.12 14.54 -2.99
CA PHE A 230 -6.44 13.94 -3.20
C PHE A 230 -6.46 12.44 -2.84
N LEU A 231 -5.50 11.66 -3.34
CA LEU A 231 -5.44 10.22 -3.09
C LEU A 231 -5.26 9.88 -1.61
N LEU A 232 -4.43 10.63 -0.88
CA LEU A 232 -4.18 10.39 0.54
C LEU A 232 -5.27 10.98 1.45
N ARG A 233 -5.92 12.06 0.99
CA ARG A 233 -6.92 12.81 1.76
C ARG A 233 -8.31 12.18 1.72
N THR A 234 -8.69 11.66 0.55
CA THR A 234 -10.09 11.31 0.27
C THR A 234 -10.44 9.90 0.68
N PHE A 235 -9.50 8.95 0.55
CA PHE A 235 -9.80 7.55 0.75
C PHE A 235 -9.13 6.99 2.01
N PRO A 236 -9.88 6.23 2.87
CA PRO A 236 -9.25 5.45 3.91
C PRO A 236 -8.31 4.41 3.32
N PHE A 237 -7.03 4.40 3.71
CA PHE A 237 -5.99 3.62 3.04
C PHE A 237 -6.24 2.11 3.01
N GLY A 238 -6.87 1.55 4.04
CA GLY A 238 -7.22 0.12 4.13
C GLY A 238 -8.52 -0.30 3.41
N SER A 239 -9.26 0.64 2.83
CA SER A 239 -10.57 0.42 2.21
C SER A 239 -10.57 0.78 0.72
N ASP A 240 -11.55 0.24 -0.03
CA ASP A 240 -11.71 0.63 -1.43
C ASP A 240 -12.14 2.09 -1.54
N GLY A 241 -11.52 2.81 -2.48
CA GLY A 241 -11.89 4.17 -2.86
C GLY A 241 -12.66 4.18 -4.18
N ASN A 242 -13.53 5.18 -4.34
CA ASN A 242 -14.23 5.42 -5.61
C ASN A 242 -13.83 6.79 -6.17
N PHE A 243 -12.99 6.77 -7.19
CA PHE A 243 -12.56 7.97 -7.89
C PHE A 243 -13.69 8.46 -8.81
N THR A 244 -13.97 9.76 -8.74
CA THR A 244 -14.73 10.50 -9.76
C THR A 244 -14.04 11.84 -10.03
N ASN A 245 -14.25 12.41 -11.22
CA ASN A 245 -13.68 13.73 -11.56
C ASN A 245 -14.27 14.83 -10.67
N GLU A 246 -15.55 14.74 -10.33
CA GLU A 246 -16.25 15.66 -9.45
C GLU A 246 -15.65 15.66 -8.05
N LEU A 247 -15.32 14.47 -7.53
CA LEU A 247 -14.70 14.32 -6.22
C LEU A 247 -13.29 14.93 -6.18
N LEU A 248 -12.48 14.68 -7.23
CA LEU A 248 -11.15 15.28 -7.37
C LEU A 248 -11.24 16.81 -7.40
N MET A 249 -12.07 17.37 -8.28
CA MET A 249 -12.24 18.82 -8.40
C MET A 249 -12.82 19.44 -7.12
N GLY A 250 -13.78 18.76 -6.49
CA GLY A 250 -14.37 19.18 -5.22
C GLY A 250 -13.33 19.26 -4.10
N THR A 251 -12.50 18.23 -3.95
CA THR A 251 -11.43 18.20 -2.94
C THR A 251 -10.39 19.30 -3.17
N ILE A 252 -9.94 19.50 -4.43
CA ILE A 252 -8.98 20.56 -4.77
C ILE A 252 -9.59 21.94 -4.44
N ASN A 253 -10.81 22.19 -4.86
CA ASN A 253 -11.44 23.50 -4.65
C ASN A 253 -11.75 23.77 -3.17
N THR A 254 -12.27 22.79 -2.45
CA THR A 254 -12.67 22.99 -1.06
C THR A 254 -11.44 23.04 -0.14
N ASP A 255 -10.60 22.03 -0.20
CA ASP A 255 -9.51 21.87 0.76
C ASP A 255 -8.31 22.75 0.38
N LEU A 256 -7.82 22.64 -0.85
CA LEU A 256 -6.60 23.35 -1.25
C LEU A 256 -6.86 24.82 -1.59
N ALA A 257 -7.87 25.12 -2.40
CA ALA A 257 -8.12 26.49 -2.81
C ALA A 257 -8.83 27.32 -1.73
N ASN A 258 -9.98 26.83 -1.23
CA ASN A 258 -10.81 27.63 -0.31
C ASN A 258 -10.31 27.58 1.14
N THR A 259 -9.86 26.43 1.67
CA THR A 259 -9.40 26.38 3.05
C THR A 259 -7.95 26.84 3.17
N LEU A 260 -6.99 26.11 2.57
CA LEU A 260 -5.56 26.43 2.69
C LEU A 260 -5.17 27.66 1.90
N GLY A 261 -5.54 27.73 0.61
CA GLY A 261 -5.16 28.81 -0.30
C GLY A 261 -5.74 30.15 0.15
N ASN A 262 -7.00 30.18 0.59
CA ASN A 262 -7.62 31.40 1.11
C ASN A 262 -6.95 31.86 2.43
N LEU A 263 -6.63 30.95 3.35
CA LEU A 263 -5.90 31.29 4.58
C LEU A 263 -4.56 31.96 4.26
N VAL A 264 -3.76 31.35 3.42
CA VAL A 264 -2.45 31.87 3.03
C VAL A 264 -2.58 33.20 2.32
N SER A 265 -3.46 33.31 1.32
CA SER A 265 -3.68 34.54 0.53
C SER A 265 -4.13 35.72 1.42
N ARG A 266 -5.11 35.49 2.30
CA ARG A 266 -5.59 36.51 3.25
C ARG A 266 -4.50 36.97 4.19
N THR A 267 -3.76 36.02 4.79
CA THR A 267 -2.71 36.32 5.77
C THR A 267 -1.56 37.11 5.12
N VAL A 268 -1.08 36.68 3.96
CA VAL A 268 -0.01 37.36 3.22
C VAL A 268 -0.45 38.76 2.79
N ALA A 269 -1.68 38.90 2.25
CA ALA A 269 -2.20 40.21 1.82
C ALA A 269 -2.34 41.19 3.01
N MET A 270 -2.83 40.73 4.16
CA MET A 270 -2.94 41.54 5.37
C MET A 270 -1.56 41.91 5.93
N ASN A 271 -0.62 40.96 5.96
CA ASN A 271 0.75 41.23 6.39
C ASN A 271 1.41 42.28 5.49
N GLN A 272 1.31 42.13 4.19
CA GLN A 272 1.83 43.13 3.25
C GLN A 272 1.19 44.51 3.45
N LYS A 273 -0.14 44.54 3.65
CA LYS A 273 -0.89 45.78 3.83
C LYS A 273 -0.57 46.52 5.11
N TYR A 274 -0.46 45.79 6.24
CA TYR A 274 -0.34 46.41 7.56
C TYR A 274 1.10 46.55 8.03
N PHE A 275 2.01 45.72 7.55
CA PHE A 275 3.39 45.65 8.02
C PHE A 275 4.44 45.68 6.88
N GLY A 276 4.03 45.91 5.62
CA GLY A 276 4.94 45.92 4.48
C GLY A 276 5.68 44.60 4.25
N GLY A 277 5.10 43.49 4.70
CA GLY A 277 5.70 42.14 4.59
C GLY A 277 6.64 41.75 5.76
N ASN A 278 6.87 42.64 6.72
CA ASN A 278 7.80 42.42 7.84
C ASN A 278 7.04 42.45 9.17
N LEU A 279 7.07 41.34 9.91
CA LEU A 279 6.53 41.25 11.27
C LEU A 279 7.61 41.57 12.27
N ALA A 280 7.45 42.64 13.06
CA ALA A 280 8.39 43.04 14.11
C ALA A 280 8.29 42.07 15.32
N GLU A 281 9.28 42.16 16.20
CA GLU A 281 9.19 41.51 17.52
C GLU A 281 8.18 42.23 18.44
N GLY A 282 7.65 41.48 19.46
CA GLY A 282 6.70 41.99 20.40
C GLY A 282 5.26 41.60 20.03
N GLY A 283 4.32 42.28 20.63
CA GLY A 283 2.88 42.03 20.46
C GLY A 283 2.18 41.89 21.80
N GLU A 284 0.84 41.85 21.76
CA GLU A 284 -0.04 41.66 22.92
C GLU A 284 -0.81 40.34 22.76
N SER A 285 -0.60 39.40 23.69
CA SER A 285 -1.29 38.10 23.69
C SER A 285 -2.69 38.19 24.25
N ALA A 286 -3.57 37.30 23.79
CA ALA A 286 -4.94 37.12 24.30
C ALA A 286 -5.28 35.62 24.41
N PRO A 287 -6.33 35.24 25.16
CA PRO A 287 -6.70 33.83 25.37
C PRO A 287 -6.87 33.02 24.07
N LEU A 288 -7.42 33.63 23.01
CA LEU A 288 -7.60 32.97 21.71
C LEU A 288 -6.26 32.54 21.06
N ASP A 289 -5.17 33.23 21.34
CA ASP A 289 -3.85 32.88 20.80
C ASP A 289 -3.32 31.61 21.46
N GLU A 290 -3.49 31.51 22.77
CA GLU A 290 -3.07 30.32 23.52
C GLU A 290 -3.92 29.10 23.16
N GLU A 291 -5.21 29.28 22.88
CA GLU A 291 -6.09 28.24 22.37
C GLU A 291 -5.59 27.73 20.99
N LEU A 292 -5.25 28.62 20.06
CA LEU A 292 -4.75 28.24 18.73
C LEU A 292 -3.39 27.55 18.82
N LYS A 293 -2.47 28.04 19.67
CA LYS A 293 -1.16 27.41 19.91
C LYS A 293 -1.31 26.01 20.51
N ALA A 294 -2.18 25.86 21.52
CA ALA A 294 -2.45 24.57 22.14
C ALA A 294 -3.02 23.57 21.12
N LEU A 295 -3.94 24.06 20.27
CA LEU A 295 -4.48 23.23 19.17
C LEU A 295 -3.38 22.81 18.19
N ALA A 296 -2.46 23.70 17.82
CA ALA A 296 -1.36 23.37 16.91
C ALA A 296 -0.46 22.26 17.47
N GLN A 297 -0.18 22.29 18.78
CA GLN A 297 0.57 21.22 19.44
C GLN A 297 -0.19 19.90 19.45
N ASP A 298 -1.48 19.90 19.83
CA ASP A 298 -2.35 18.73 19.82
C ASP A 298 -2.46 18.10 18.41
N VAL A 299 -2.53 18.94 17.37
CA VAL A 299 -2.57 18.50 15.98
C VAL A 299 -1.29 17.77 15.57
N ILE A 300 -0.12 18.27 15.95
CA ILE A 300 1.17 17.63 15.62
C ILE A 300 1.21 16.22 16.23
N GLU A 301 0.86 16.07 17.49
CA GLU A 301 0.86 14.77 18.17
C GLU A 301 -0.12 13.79 17.49
N LYS A 302 -1.34 14.23 17.25
CA LYS A 302 -2.38 13.40 16.62
C LYS A 302 -2.04 13.04 15.18
N TYR A 303 -1.54 14.00 14.40
CA TYR A 303 -1.09 13.77 13.03
C TYR A 303 -0.02 12.69 12.99
N THR A 304 1.04 12.82 13.81
CA THR A 304 2.12 11.85 13.88
C THR A 304 1.60 10.46 14.26
N ALA A 305 0.78 10.38 15.30
CA ALA A 305 0.21 9.11 15.74
C ALA A 305 -0.67 8.41 14.67
N GLN A 306 -1.35 9.18 13.82
CA GLN A 306 -2.15 8.62 12.72
C GLN A 306 -1.28 8.22 11.52
N MET A 307 -0.23 9.01 11.22
CA MET A 307 0.75 8.67 10.18
C MET A 307 1.47 7.36 10.48
N ASP A 308 1.89 7.15 11.73
CA ASP A 308 2.54 5.91 12.18
C ASP A 308 1.65 4.67 12.02
N LYS A 309 0.33 4.88 12.01
CA LYS A 309 -0.68 3.83 11.77
C LYS A 309 -1.15 3.76 10.32
N PHE A 310 -0.51 4.46 9.40
CA PHE A 310 -0.91 4.57 7.98
C PHE A 310 -2.35 5.06 7.76
N GLN A 311 -2.90 5.81 8.74
CA GLN A 311 -4.22 6.41 8.66
C GLN A 311 -4.13 7.80 7.99
N PHE A 312 -3.69 7.86 6.75
CA PHE A 312 -3.32 9.09 6.04
C PHE A 312 -4.45 10.10 5.96
N SER A 313 -5.66 9.66 5.61
CA SER A 313 -6.82 10.56 5.52
C SER A 313 -7.20 11.14 6.89
N VAL A 314 -7.08 10.36 7.97
CA VAL A 314 -7.33 10.81 9.34
C VAL A 314 -6.25 11.78 9.80
N ALA A 315 -4.98 11.50 9.50
CA ALA A 315 -3.86 12.40 9.78
C ALA A 315 -4.06 13.77 9.11
N LEU A 316 -4.42 13.76 7.82
CA LEU A 316 -4.70 15.00 7.08
C LEU A 316 -5.92 15.75 7.62
N ASN A 317 -6.94 15.07 8.16
CA ASN A 317 -8.05 15.73 8.86
C ASN A 317 -7.57 16.57 10.04
N GLU A 318 -6.59 16.10 10.80
CA GLU A 318 -6.03 16.88 11.91
C GLU A 318 -5.40 18.19 11.44
N ILE A 319 -4.66 18.17 10.33
CA ILE A 319 -4.09 19.39 9.71
C ILE A 319 -5.20 20.35 9.32
N PHE A 320 -6.26 19.85 8.64
CA PHE A 320 -7.38 20.70 8.21
C PHE A 320 -8.19 21.25 9.38
N ARG A 321 -8.28 20.52 10.51
CA ARG A 321 -8.85 21.05 11.76
C ARG A 321 -8.11 22.30 12.24
N LEU A 322 -6.78 22.32 12.14
CA LEU A 322 -5.98 23.50 12.47
C LEU A 322 -6.22 24.65 11.47
N LEU A 323 -6.25 24.35 10.17
CA LEU A 323 -6.49 25.35 9.12
C LEU A 323 -7.86 26.01 9.28
N ASP A 324 -8.90 25.24 9.55
CA ASP A 324 -10.25 25.74 9.80
C ASP A 324 -10.30 26.63 11.05
N ARG A 325 -9.63 26.21 12.12
CA ARG A 325 -9.52 27.01 13.34
C ARG A 325 -8.75 28.31 13.11
N ALA A 326 -7.67 28.28 12.31
CA ALA A 326 -6.91 29.47 11.94
C ALA A 326 -7.74 30.45 11.08
N ASN A 327 -8.52 29.95 10.13
CA ASN A 327 -9.46 30.79 9.39
C ASN A 327 -10.49 31.47 10.32
N LYS A 328 -11.06 30.71 11.24
CA LYS A 328 -12.02 31.24 12.22
C LYS A 328 -11.35 32.24 13.17
N TYR A 329 -10.10 32.01 13.59
CA TYR A 329 -9.32 32.92 14.42
C TYR A 329 -9.15 34.30 13.76
N ILE A 330 -8.89 34.35 12.45
CA ILE A 330 -8.81 35.60 11.70
C ILE A 330 -10.16 36.33 11.74
N ASP A 331 -11.27 35.62 11.60
CA ASP A 331 -12.60 36.25 11.63
C ASP A 331 -12.96 36.76 13.04
N GLU A 332 -12.64 36.01 14.10
CA GLU A 332 -12.87 36.36 15.49
C GLU A 332 -12.01 37.55 15.99
N THR A 333 -10.73 37.58 15.53
CA THR A 333 -9.78 38.65 15.91
C THR A 333 -9.94 39.92 15.06
N ALA A 334 -10.58 39.79 13.88
CA ALA A 334 -10.89 40.89 12.95
C ALA A 334 -9.71 41.85 12.72
N PRO A 335 -8.55 41.40 12.19
CA PRO A 335 -7.36 42.23 12.03
C PRO A 335 -7.58 43.52 11.25
N TRP A 336 -8.58 43.54 10.36
CA TRP A 336 -8.99 44.76 9.62
C TRP A 336 -9.64 45.81 10.52
N ILE A 337 -10.13 45.44 11.69
CA ILE A 337 -10.63 46.37 12.73
C ILE A 337 -9.47 46.86 13.55
N LEU A 338 -8.60 45.94 14.02
CA LEU A 338 -7.40 46.26 14.79
C LEU A 338 -6.45 47.24 14.06
N ALA A 339 -6.38 47.14 12.75
CA ALA A 339 -5.55 47.99 11.91
C ALA A 339 -6.02 49.46 11.82
N LYS A 340 -7.21 49.81 12.35
CA LYS A 340 -7.76 51.17 12.28
C LYS A 340 -7.27 52.08 13.40
N ASN A 341 -6.71 51.53 14.48
CA ASN A 341 -6.29 52.29 15.66
C ASN A 341 -4.84 51.94 16.01
N GLU A 342 -4.01 52.94 16.26
CA GLU A 342 -2.62 52.78 16.67
C GLU A 342 -2.49 52.01 18.00
N ASP A 343 -3.42 52.23 18.95
CA ASP A 343 -3.41 51.56 20.27
C ASP A 343 -3.59 50.04 20.18
N THR A 344 -4.18 49.54 19.10
CA THR A 344 -4.42 48.10 18.86
C THR A 344 -3.36 47.45 17.95
N LYS A 345 -2.35 48.20 17.51
CA LYS A 345 -1.25 47.64 16.70
C LYS A 345 -0.48 46.53 17.38
N PRO A 346 -0.15 46.57 18.69
CA PRO A 346 0.51 45.42 19.36
C PRO A 346 -0.33 44.15 19.26
N ARG A 347 -1.65 44.28 19.42
CA ARG A 347 -2.56 43.13 19.26
C ARG A 347 -2.61 42.62 17.81
N LEU A 348 -2.70 43.54 16.85
CA LEU A 348 -2.64 43.20 15.43
C LEU A 348 -1.37 42.44 15.06
N LEU A 349 -0.23 42.86 15.61
CA LEU A 349 1.06 42.20 15.38
C LEU A 349 1.05 40.75 15.86
N THR A 350 0.46 40.46 17.03
CA THR A 350 0.32 39.10 17.54
C THR A 350 -0.58 38.25 16.65
N VAL A 351 -1.73 38.81 16.21
CA VAL A 351 -2.69 38.12 15.35
C VAL A 351 -2.07 37.72 14.00
N MET A 352 -1.14 38.52 13.48
CA MET A 352 -0.52 38.31 12.17
C MET A 352 0.74 37.44 12.21
N LYS A 353 1.28 37.15 13.40
CA LYS A 353 2.37 36.18 13.61
C LYS A 353 1.90 34.74 13.60
#